data_7dbbd75b87e3abce8e75239bc0eb5269
#
_entry.id   7dbbd75b87e3abce8e75239bc0eb5269
#
_cell.length_a   1.000
_cell.length_b   1.000
_cell.length_c   1.000
_cell.angle_alpha   90.00
_cell.angle_beta   90.00
_cell.angle_gamma   90.00
#
_symmetry.space_group_name_H-M   'P 1'
#
loop_
_entity.id
_entity.type
_entity.pdbx_description
1 polymer ?
#
loop_
_entity_poly.entity_id
_entity_poly.type
_entity_poly.pdbx_seq_one_letter_code
_entity_poly.pdbx_strand_id
1 'polypeptide(L)'
;MKLELISFKLCPFVQRSVITLNYKRLPYDIRYIELDNPPDWFREISPFGKVPVLRVDDDMVLFESAIINEFIDDVTEGSLKPADPLILARNRGWIEFGSNANFDLAALFNAANRDDYETARETALRNLAKVEKIYGEGPWFNGEDFSLVDCAYAPLFMRYQLLNEHQNIFERDAFPKLSAWADRLLDLEAVKTSVVPEFRELFFAHVRKPGGYGSELLG
;
A
#
# COMPACT_ATOMS: atom_id res chain seq x y z
N MET A 1 3.67 -25.56 -4.22
CA MET A 1 4.11 -24.23 -4.67
C MET A 1 4.77 -23.53 -3.48
N LYS A 2 6.04 -23.16 -3.63
CA LYS A 2 6.81 -22.40 -2.66
C LYS A 2 6.83 -20.95 -3.12
N LEU A 3 6.56 -20.00 -2.21
CA LEU A 3 6.56 -18.57 -2.48
C LEU A 3 7.60 -17.87 -1.63
N GLU A 4 8.47 -17.07 -2.27
CA GLU A 4 9.41 -16.17 -1.60
C GLU A 4 9.16 -14.74 -2.06
N LEU A 5 8.72 -13.88 -1.14
CA LEU A 5 8.47 -12.46 -1.41
C LEU A 5 9.71 -11.63 -1.07
N ILE A 6 10.31 -11.00 -2.07
CA ILE A 6 11.44 -10.08 -1.89
C ILE A 6 10.89 -8.71 -1.54
N SER A 7 11.37 -8.13 -0.45
CA SER A 7 10.73 -7.04 0.25
C SER A 7 11.71 -5.96 0.71
N PHE A 8 11.15 -4.77 0.90
CA PHE A 8 11.72 -3.70 1.74
C PHE A 8 10.70 -3.37 2.83
N LYS A 9 11.15 -3.29 4.10
CA LYS A 9 10.28 -3.23 5.28
C LYS A 9 9.24 -2.11 5.27
N LEU A 10 9.49 -1.01 4.56
CA LEU A 10 8.61 0.17 4.52
C LEU A 10 7.81 0.31 3.22
N CYS A 11 7.97 -0.61 2.26
CA CYS A 11 7.35 -0.48 0.95
C CYS A 11 5.82 -0.72 1.01
N PRO A 12 4.96 0.26 0.64
CA PRO A 12 3.51 0.07 0.62
C PRO A 12 3.07 -0.96 -0.45
N PHE A 13 3.84 -1.07 -1.54
CA PHE A 13 3.56 -2.01 -2.61
C PHE A 13 3.86 -3.46 -2.20
N VAL A 14 4.87 -3.68 -1.37
CA VAL A 14 5.09 -4.99 -0.75
C VAL A 14 3.99 -5.28 0.26
N GLN A 15 3.65 -4.30 1.10
CA GLN A 15 2.65 -4.48 2.16
C GLN A 15 1.31 -4.94 1.60
N ARG A 16 0.83 -4.41 0.46
CA ARG A 16 -0.43 -4.87 -0.15
C ARG A 16 -0.37 -6.34 -0.60
N SER A 17 0.81 -6.82 -1.02
CA SER A 17 0.98 -8.24 -1.37
C SER A 17 1.02 -9.13 -0.12
N VAL A 18 1.65 -8.65 0.95
CA VAL A 18 1.61 -9.34 2.27
C VAL A 18 0.17 -9.42 2.79
N ILE A 19 -0.62 -8.33 2.69
CA ILE A 19 -2.04 -8.32 3.08
C ILE A 19 -2.82 -9.37 2.28
N THR A 20 -2.61 -9.45 0.97
CA THR A 20 -3.29 -10.43 0.10
C THR A 20 -2.91 -11.86 0.50
N LEU A 21 -1.61 -12.14 0.71
CA LEU A 21 -1.11 -13.45 1.18
C LEU A 21 -1.72 -13.85 2.52
N ASN A 22 -1.71 -12.92 3.49
CA ASN A 22 -2.25 -13.14 4.82
C ASN A 22 -3.77 -13.38 4.79
N TYR A 23 -4.51 -12.57 4.02
CA TYR A 23 -5.97 -12.70 3.90
C TYR A 23 -6.36 -14.03 3.26
N LYS A 24 -5.63 -14.44 2.23
CA LYS A 24 -5.81 -15.73 1.53
C LYS A 24 -5.19 -16.92 2.30
N ARG A 25 -4.50 -16.66 3.41
CA ARG A 25 -3.81 -17.67 4.23
C ARG A 25 -2.84 -18.54 3.42
N LEU A 26 -2.23 -17.95 2.41
CA LEU A 26 -1.26 -18.64 1.56
C LEU A 26 0.13 -18.56 2.21
N PRO A 27 0.78 -19.69 2.53
CA PRO A 27 2.12 -19.69 3.11
C PRO A 27 3.16 -19.09 2.18
N TYR A 28 4.06 -18.27 2.72
CA TYR A 28 5.18 -17.66 1.99
C TYR A 28 6.37 -17.41 2.91
N ASP A 29 7.57 -17.37 2.30
CA ASP A 29 8.77 -16.82 2.93
C ASP A 29 8.90 -15.35 2.54
N ILE A 30 9.47 -14.52 3.43
CA ILE A 30 9.77 -13.12 3.11
C ILE A 30 11.26 -12.85 3.29
N ARG A 31 11.87 -12.22 2.27
CA ARG A 31 13.28 -11.82 2.30
C ARG A 31 13.38 -10.30 2.18
N TYR A 32 13.90 -9.67 3.22
CA TYR A 32 14.15 -8.23 3.21
C TYR A 32 15.50 -7.90 2.60
N ILE A 33 15.52 -6.82 1.79
CA ILE A 33 16.74 -6.25 1.21
C ILE A 33 16.80 -4.75 1.48
N GLU A 34 18.02 -4.19 1.38
CA GLU A 34 18.24 -2.75 1.42
C GLU A 34 18.23 -2.21 -0.03
N LEU A 35 17.33 -1.25 -0.32
CA LEU A 35 17.18 -0.70 -1.68
C LEU A 35 18.31 0.25 -2.05
N ASP A 36 18.97 0.89 -1.08
CA ASP A 36 20.12 1.76 -1.29
C ASP A 36 21.37 0.97 -1.71
N ASN A 37 21.43 -0.33 -1.36
CA ASN A 37 22.51 -1.25 -1.74
C ASN A 37 21.96 -2.67 -1.97
N PRO A 38 21.18 -2.87 -3.06
CA PRO A 38 20.55 -4.15 -3.33
C PRO A 38 21.61 -5.19 -3.73
N PRO A 39 21.48 -6.45 -3.30
CA PRO A 39 22.41 -7.52 -3.66
C PRO A 39 22.34 -7.82 -5.17
N ASP A 40 23.45 -8.35 -5.72
CA ASP A 40 23.57 -8.60 -7.17
C ASP A 40 22.49 -9.54 -7.69
N TRP A 41 22.20 -10.63 -6.96
CA TRP A 41 21.14 -11.57 -7.34
C TRP A 41 19.76 -10.91 -7.47
N PHE A 42 19.47 -9.83 -6.70
CA PHE A 42 18.20 -9.09 -6.83
C PHE A 42 18.14 -8.29 -8.12
N ARG A 43 19.27 -7.70 -8.54
CA ARG A 43 19.36 -6.98 -9.83
C ARG A 43 19.12 -7.90 -11.02
N GLU A 44 19.47 -9.19 -10.89
CA GLU A 44 19.25 -10.20 -11.95
C GLU A 44 17.76 -10.55 -12.09
N ILE A 45 16.99 -10.55 -10.98
CA ILE A 45 15.59 -10.98 -10.98
C ILE A 45 14.57 -9.83 -11.00
N SER A 46 14.97 -8.60 -10.68
CA SER A 46 14.09 -7.44 -10.71
C SER A 46 14.39 -6.55 -11.93
N PRO A 47 13.53 -6.56 -12.97
CA PRO A 47 13.80 -5.81 -14.21
C PRO A 47 13.92 -4.30 -14.00
N PHE A 48 13.25 -3.77 -12.97
CA PHE A 48 13.24 -2.34 -12.64
C PHE A 48 14.00 -2.00 -11.35
N GLY A 49 14.67 -2.98 -10.71
CA GLY A 49 15.32 -2.78 -9.41
C GLY A 49 14.34 -2.43 -8.28
N LYS A 50 13.05 -2.80 -8.42
CA LYS A 50 11.97 -2.46 -7.48
C LYS A 50 11.45 -3.69 -6.75
N VAL A 51 10.89 -3.47 -5.56
CA VAL A 51 10.12 -4.44 -4.80
C VAL A 51 8.62 -4.10 -4.84
N PRO A 52 7.71 -5.08 -4.67
CA PRO A 52 7.96 -6.50 -4.46
C PRO A 52 8.41 -7.24 -5.72
N VAL A 53 9.13 -8.32 -5.49
CA VAL A 53 9.32 -9.40 -6.46
C VAL A 53 8.86 -10.68 -5.77
N LEU A 54 8.04 -11.49 -6.44
CA LEU A 54 7.61 -12.80 -5.95
C LEU A 54 8.31 -13.90 -6.75
N ARG A 55 9.10 -14.72 -6.07
CA ARG A 55 9.64 -15.95 -6.65
C ARG A 55 8.67 -17.09 -6.36
N VAL A 56 8.30 -17.80 -7.42
CA VAL A 56 7.39 -18.95 -7.36
C VAL A 56 8.19 -20.20 -7.70
N ASP A 57 8.20 -21.16 -6.79
CA ASP A 57 9.08 -22.30 -6.79
C ASP A 57 10.55 -21.88 -6.98
N ASP A 58 11.42 -22.26 -7.68
CA ASP A 58 12.77 -21.68 -7.81
C ASP A 58 13.00 -21.03 -9.19
N ASP A 59 12.02 -21.12 -10.10
CA ASP A 59 12.20 -20.85 -11.52
C ASP A 59 11.48 -19.60 -12.03
N MET A 60 10.31 -19.28 -11.47
CA MET A 60 9.48 -18.18 -11.97
C MET A 60 9.54 -16.94 -11.08
N VAL A 61 9.69 -15.79 -11.72
CA VAL A 61 9.73 -14.50 -11.03
C VAL A 61 8.58 -13.62 -11.52
N LEU A 62 7.77 -13.12 -10.60
CA LEU A 62 6.71 -12.15 -10.84
C LEU A 62 7.09 -10.81 -10.25
N PHE A 63 6.79 -9.76 -10.94
CA PHE A 63 6.98 -8.37 -10.49
C PHE A 63 5.69 -7.56 -10.76
N GLU A 64 5.63 -6.31 -10.26
CA GLU A 64 4.44 -5.48 -10.13
C GLU A 64 3.44 -6.05 -9.11
N SER A 65 3.30 -5.34 -8.00
CA SER A 65 2.50 -5.82 -6.86
C SER A 65 1.01 -6.04 -7.20
N ALA A 66 0.44 -5.31 -8.18
CA ALA A 66 -0.92 -5.55 -8.63
C ALA A 66 -1.04 -6.92 -9.32
N ILE A 67 -0.06 -7.27 -10.15
CA ILE A 67 0.00 -8.56 -10.86
C ILE A 67 0.27 -9.70 -9.87
N ILE A 68 1.18 -9.49 -8.92
CA ILE A 68 1.44 -10.46 -7.84
C ILE A 68 0.16 -10.75 -7.05
N ASN A 69 -0.63 -9.74 -6.73
CA ASN A 69 -1.87 -9.91 -5.96
C ASN A 69 -2.95 -10.65 -6.78
N GLU A 70 -3.06 -10.38 -8.08
CA GLU A 70 -3.96 -11.15 -8.95
C GLU A 70 -3.54 -12.61 -9.05
N PHE A 71 -2.24 -12.89 -9.18
CA PHE A 71 -1.72 -14.26 -9.16
C PHE A 71 -2.03 -14.99 -7.85
N ILE A 72 -1.79 -14.35 -6.69
CA ILE A 72 -2.12 -14.92 -5.38
C ILE A 72 -3.61 -15.26 -5.30
N ASP A 73 -4.48 -14.39 -5.79
CA ASP A 73 -5.91 -14.63 -5.83
C ASP A 73 -6.30 -15.78 -6.76
N ASP A 74 -5.66 -15.88 -7.94
CA ASP A 74 -5.93 -16.91 -8.93
C ASP A 74 -5.53 -18.34 -8.48
N VAL A 75 -4.50 -18.45 -7.65
CA VAL A 75 -4.00 -19.75 -7.17
C VAL A 75 -4.61 -20.19 -5.83
N THR A 76 -5.56 -19.42 -5.30
CA THR A 76 -6.22 -19.70 -4.01
C THR A 76 -7.73 -19.76 -4.16
N GLU A 77 -8.40 -20.43 -3.23
CA GLU A 77 -9.87 -20.51 -3.21
C GLU A 77 -10.52 -19.18 -2.84
N GLY A 78 -11.72 -18.95 -3.40
CA GLY A 78 -12.47 -17.70 -3.24
C GLY A 78 -11.82 -16.54 -3.95
N SER A 79 -12.56 -15.72 -4.67
CA SER A 79 -11.99 -14.62 -5.44
C SER A 79 -12.11 -13.28 -4.72
N LEU A 80 -11.03 -12.49 -4.74
CA LEU A 80 -11.01 -11.06 -4.35
C LEU A 80 -11.26 -10.14 -5.55
N LYS A 81 -11.56 -10.72 -6.70
CA LYS A 81 -11.88 -10.03 -7.94
C LYS A 81 -13.38 -10.20 -8.25
N PRO A 82 -14.09 -9.12 -8.62
CA PRO A 82 -15.47 -9.24 -9.05
C PRO A 82 -15.56 -10.06 -10.34
N ALA A 83 -16.63 -10.86 -10.47
CA ALA A 83 -16.87 -11.67 -11.66
C ALA A 83 -17.26 -10.83 -12.90
N ASP A 84 -17.87 -9.66 -12.70
CA ASP A 84 -18.20 -8.73 -13.77
C ASP A 84 -16.93 -8.09 -14.33
N PRO A 85 -16.63 -8.24 -15.64
CA PRO A 85 -15.40 -7.71 -16.23
C PRO A 85 -15.32 -6.18 -16.25
N LEU A 86 -16.45 -5.47 -16.25
CA LEU A 86 -16.47 -4.01 -16.20
C LEU A 86 -16.11 -3.52 -14.79
N ILE A 87 -16.67 -4.17 -13.75
CA ILE A 87 -16.33 -3.87 -12.36
C ILE A 87 -14.88 -4.25 -12.09
N LEU A 88 -14.39 -5.37 -12.60
CA LEU A 88 -12.98 -5.75 -12.52
C LEU A 88 -12.05 -4.70 -13.14
N ALA A 89 -12.36 -4.24 -14.35
CA ALA A 89 -11.59 -3.20 -15.02
C ALA A 89 -11.58 -1.88 -14.22
N ARG A 90 -12.74 -1.48 -13.67
CA ARG A 90 -12.87 -0.33 -12.76
C ARG A 90 -11.98 -0.50 -11.52
N ASN A 91 -11.99 -1.66 -10.89
CA ASN A 91 -11.18 -1.96 -9.70
C ASN A 91 -9.68 -1.84 -10.00
N ARG A 92 -9.22 -2.38 -11.13
CA ARG A 92 -7.82 -2.23 -11.57
C ARG A 92 -7.42 -0.76 -11.71
N GLY A 93 -8.31 0.08 -12.28
CA GLY A 93 -8.10 1.52 -12.34
C GLY A 93 -7.97 2.17 -10.96
N TRP A 94 -8.78 1.77 -9.98
CA TRP A 94 -8.71 2.30 -8.62
C TRP A 94 -7.50 1.76 -7.83
N ILE A 95 -7.04 0.54 -8.10
CA ILE A 95 -5.77 0.02 -7.56
C ILE A 95 -4.59 0.86 -8.06
N GLU A 96 -4.57 1.20 -9.34
CA GLU A 96 -3.53 2.06 -9.92
C GLU A 96 -3.61 3.49 -9.38
N PHE A 97 -4.83 4.03 -9.20
CA PHE A 97 -5.03 5.31 -8.54
C PHE A 97 -4.49 5.29 -7.10
N GLY A 98 -4.75 4.24 -6.33
CA GLY A 98 -4.19 4.04 -4.98
C GLY A 98 -2.67 3.93 -4.98
N SER A 99 -2.08 3.37 -6.06
CA SER A 99 -0.63 3.36 -6.25
C SER A 99 -0.06 4.78 -6.34
N ASN A 100 -0.70 5.66 -7.12
CA ASN A 100 -0.31 7.06 -7.22
C ASN A 100 -0.54 7.82 -5.91
N ALA A 101 -1.60 7.54 -5.17
CA ALA A 101 -1.87 8.15 -3.86
C ALA A 101 -0.77 7.88 -2.82
N ASN A 102 -0.06 6.75 -2.90
CA ASN A 102 1.13 6.50 -2.06
C ASN A 102 2.31 7.42 -2.43
N PHE A 103 2.46 7.81 -3.69
CA PHE A 103 3.45 8.81 -4.10
C PHE A 103 3.04 10.22 -3.67
N ASP A 104 1.74 10.56 -3.74
CA ASP A 104 1.23 11.84 -3.21
C ASP A 104 1.52 11.96 -1.71
N LEU A 105 1.31 10.88 -0.94
CA LEU A 105 1.66 10.84 0.49
C LEU A 105 3.16 11.02 0.70
N ALA A 106 4.00 10.35 -0.10
CA ALA A 106 5.46 10.50 0.02
C ALA A 106 5.93 11.92 -0.29
N ALA A 107 5.26 12.63 -1.20
CA ALA A 107 5.57 14.01 -1.53
C ALA A 107 5.44 14.95 -0.31
N LEU A 108 4.56 14.64 0.65
CA LEU A 108 4.39 15.44 1.87
C LEU A 108 5.68 15.50 2.71
N PHE A 109 6.26 14.35 3.04
CA PHE A 109 7.47 14.33 3.88
C PHE A 109 8.76 14.59 3.08
N ASN A 110 8.72 14.53 1.74
CA ASN A 110 9.83 14.94 0.88
C ASN A 110 9.81 16.42 0.51
N ALA A 111 8.79 17.18 0.92
CA ALA A 111 8.69 18.62 0.61
C ALA A 111 9.84 19.41 1.24
N ALA A 112 10.60 20.11 0.41
CA ALA A 112 11.78 20.87 0.84
C ALA A 112 11.42 22.14 1.61
N ASN A 113 10.29 22.76 1.28
CA ASN A 113 9.80 24.02 1.85
C ASN A 113 8.28 23.97 2.04
N ARG A 114 7.73 25.06 2.63
CA ARG A 114 6.30 25.16 2.92
C ARG A 114 5.42 25.14 1.67
N ASP A 115 5.82 25.82 0.62
CA ASP A 115 5.01 25.92 -0.61
C ASP A 115 4.91 24.56 -1.32
N ASP A 116 6.01 23.80 -1.35
CA ASP A 116 6.03 22.43 -1.86
C ASP A 116 5.13 21.52 -1.02
N TYR A 117 5.16 21.68 0.33
CA TYR A 117 4.33 20.91 1.24
C TYR A 117 2.84 21.20 1.03
N GLU A 118 2.44 22.47 0.95
CA GLU A 118 1.03 22.83 0.73
C GLU A 118 0.54 22.32 -0.63
N THR A 119 1.37 22.40 -1.67
CA THR A 119 1.06 21.85 -3.02
C THR A 119 0.85 20.32 -2.96
N ALA A 120 1.74 19.61 -2.28
CA ALA A 120 1.63 18.17 -2.08
C ALA A 120 0.36 17.82 -1.26
N ARG A 121 0.07 18.59 -0.20
CA ARG A 121 -1.11 18.42 0.64
C ARG A 121 -2.41 18.62 -0.15
N GLU A 122 -2.51 19.70 -0.91
CA GLU A 122 -3.68 19.95 -1.78
C GLU A 122 -3.89 18.81 -2.78
N THR A 123 -2.81 18.30 -3.37
CA THR A 123 -2.89 17.18 -4.31
C THR A 123 -3.37 15.91 -3.64
N ALA A 124 -2.79 15.55 -2.50
CA ALA A 124 -3.18 14.39 -1.73
C ALA A 124 -4.66 14.44 -1.30
N LEU A 125 -5.11 15.57 -0.72
CA LEU A 125 -6.49 15.75 -0.29
C LEU A 125 -7.48 15.76 -1.46
N ARG A 126 -7.14 16.41 -2.58
CA ARG A 126 -7.95 16.38 -3.80
C ARG A 126 -8.12 14.96 -4.34
N ASN A 127 -7.09 14.13 -4.27
CA ASN A 127 -7.16 12.74 -4.71
C ASN A 127 -7.93 11.86 -3.73
N LEU A 128 -7.79 12.07 -2.42
CA LEU A 128 -8.66 11.41 -1.42
C LEU A 128 -10.12 11.78 -1.61
N ALA A 129 -10.45 13.04 -1.91
CA ALA A 129 -11.83 13.47 -2.18
C ALA A 129 -12.46 12.74 -3.40
N LYS A 130 -11.67 12.38 -4.41
CA LYS A 130 -12.17 11.56 -5.52
C LYS A 130 -12.55 10.15 -5.05
N VAL A 131 -11.75 9.55 -4.19
CA VAL A 131 -12.02 8.22 -3.64
C VAL A 131 -13.22 8.27 -2.69
N GLU A 132 -13.32 9.29 -1.81
CA GLU A 132 -14.48 9.54 -0.95
C GLU A 132 -15.79 9.59 -1.74
N LYS A 133 -15.76 10.29 -2.89
CA LYS A 133 -16.94 10.45 -3.75
C LYS A 133 -17.41 9.14 -4.38
N ILE A 134 -16.48 8.25 -4.75
CA ILE A 134 -16.83 7.01 -5.46
C ILE A 134 -16.98 5.80 -4.54
N TYR A 135 -16.49 5.91 -3.30
CA TYR A 135 -16.70 4.87 -2.30
C TYR A 135 -18.18 4.74 -2.00
N GLY A 136 -18.70 3.51 -2.14
CA GLY A 136 -20.11 3.22 -2.01
C GLY A 136 -20.60 3.12 -0.56
N GLU A 137 -21.73 2.46 -0.39
CA GLU A 137 -22.23 2.02 0.90
C GLU A 137 -21.75 0.58 1.13
N GLY A 138 -21.35 0.28 2.34
CA GLY A 138 -20.86 -1.04 2.70
C GLY A 138 -19.52 -1.01 3.41
N PRO A 139 -19.09 -2.15 3.95
CA PRO A 139 -17.85 -2.23 4.71
C PRO A 139 -16.60 -2.12 3.84
N TRP A 140 -16.65 -2.53 2.56
CA TRP A 140 -15.51 -2.62 1.65
C TRP A 140 -15.73 -1.82 0.37
N PHE A 141 -14.69 -1.69 -0.44
CA PHE A 141 -14.75 -0.91 -1.67
C PHE A 141 -15.85 -1.40 -2.66
N ASN A 142 -16.10 -2.69 -2.71
CA ASN A 142 -17.14 -3.31 -3.53
C ASN A 142 -18.43 -3.66 -2.75
N GLY A 143 -18.74 -2.96 -1.67
CA GLY A 143 -19.89 -3.24 -0.82
C GLY A 143 -19.57 -4.30 0.22
N GLU A 144 -20.25 -5.46 0.18
CA GLU A 144 -20.07 -6.53 1.17
C GLU A 144 -18.81 -7.37 0.95
N ASP A 145 -18.23 -7.34 -0.25
CA ASP A 145 -17.13 -8.21 -0.63
C ASP A 145 -15.77 -7.49 -0.52
N PHE A 146 -14.90 -8.03 0.36
CA PHE A 146 -13.50 -7.62 0.42
C PHE A 146 -12.78 -7.94 -0.88
N SER A 147 -11.92 -7.05 -1.35
CA SER A 147 -11.33 -7.11 -2.68
C SER A 147 -9.86 -6.71 -2.71
N LEU A 148 -9.21 -6.90 -3.86
CA LEU A 148 -7.84 -6.42 -4.09
C LEU A 148 -7.71 -4.89 -4.00
N VAL A 149 -8.80 -4.13 -4.17
CA VAL A 149 -8.80 -2.68 -3.93
C VAL A 149 -8.57 -2.38 -2.45
N ASP A 150 -9.24 -3.12 -1.58
CA ASP A 150 -9.09 -3.00 -0.12
C ASP A 150 -7.65 -3.28 0.31
N CYS A 151 -7.04 -4.36 -0.24
CA CYS A 151 -5.62 -4.65 -0.03
C CYS A 151 -4.71 -3.51 -0.50
N ALA A 152 -5.06 -2.81 -1.58
CA ALA A 152 -4.24 -1.74 -2.15
C ALA A 152 -4.27 -0.44 -1.34
N TYR A 153 -5.39 -0.14 -0.66
CA TYR A 153 -5.54 1.10 0.12
C TYR A 153 -5.15 0.97 1.59
N ALA A 154 -5.17 -0.21 2.18
CA ALA A 154 -4.78 -0.42 3.57
C ALA A 154 -3.39 0.15 3.92
N PRO A 155 -2.32 -0.04 3.10
CA PRO A 155 -1.01 0.57 3.34
C PRO A 155 -1.04 2.10 3.37
N LEU A 156 -1.85 2.73 2.53
CA LEU A 156 -2.00 4.19 2.47
C LEU A 156 -2.63 4.72 3.76
N PHE A 157 -3.75 4.12 4.20
CA PHE A 157 -4.44 4.55 5.43
C PHE A 157 -3.59 4.32 6.68
N MET A 158 -2.81 3.23 6.75
CA MET A 158 -1.87 3.00 7.85
C MET A 158 -0.86 4.15 7.97
N ARG A 159 -0.34 4.63 6.84
CA ARG A 159 0.62 5.73 6.83
C ARG A 159 -0.02 7.07 7.16
N TYR A 160 -1.22 7.35 6.67
CA TYR A 160 -1.97 8.54 7.07
C TYR A 160 -2.27 8.54 8.57
N GLN A 161 -2.65 7.38 9.15
CA GLN A 161 -2.87 7.26 10.59
C GLN A 161 -1.61 7.65 11.38
N LEU A 162 -0.42 7.17 10.97
CA LEU A 162 0.84 7.52 11.61
C LEU A 162 1.17 9.01 11.44
N LEU A 163 1.07 9.56 10.24
CA LEU A 163 1.36 10.98 9.99
C LEU A 163 0.41 11.90 10.74
N ASN A 164 -0.84 11.50 10.94
CA ASN A 164 -1.82 12.25 11.72
C ASN A 164 -1.47 12.35 13.22
N GLU A 165 -0.52 11.56 13.73
CA GLU A 165 0.02 11.75 15.09
C GLU A 165 0.77 13.08 15.24
N HIS A 166 1.34 13.61 14.14
CA HIS A 166 2.10 14.86 14.11
C HIS A 166 1.31 16.00 13.47
N GLN A 167 0.61 15.74 12.38
CA GLN A 167 -0.18 16.72 11.64
C GLN A 167 -1.48 16.08 11.15
N ASN A 168 -2.62 16.73 11.42
CA ASN A 168 -3.92 16.28 10.95
C ASN A 168 -4.07 16.52 9.44
N ILE A 169 -3.48 15.62 8.63
CA ILE A 169 -3.55 15.68 7.15
C ILE A 169 -4.84 15.03 6.67
N PHE A 170 -5.10 13.80 7.11
CA PHE A 170 -6.30 13.04 6.80
C PHE A 170 -7.37 13.38 7.84
N GLU A 171 -8.13 14.45 7.55
CA GLU A 171 -9.18 14.95 8.44
C GLU A 171 -10.42 14.05 8.36
N ARG A 172 -10.74 13.38 9.45
CA ARG A 172 -11.79 12.36 9.51
C ARG A 172 -13.17 12.89 9.14
N ASP A 173 -13.49 14.12 9.56
CA ASP A 173 -14.78 14.74 9.29
C ASP A 173 -14.92 15.19 7.82
N ALA A 174 -13.80 15.47 7.15
CA ALA A 174 -13.78 15.78 5.72
C ALA A 174 -13.95 14.54 4.83
N PHE A 175 -13.57 13.35 5.36
CA PHE A 175 -13.58 12.07 4.66
C PHE A 175 -14.27 10.97 5.49
N PRO A 176 -15.58 11.11 5.81
CA PRO A 176 -16.24 10.19 6.74
C PRO A 176 -16.31 8.74 6.23
N LYS A 177 -16.51 8.54 4.93
CA LYS A 177 -16.57 7.19 4.34
C LYS A 177 -15.19 6.53 4.34
N LEU A 178 -14.15 7.26 3.89
CA LEU A 178 -12.78 6.75 3.91
C LEU A 178 -12.28 6.50 5.33
N SER A 179 -12.69 7.32 6.30
CA SER A 179 -12.36 7.12 7.70
C SER A 179 -12.95 5.83 8.25
N ALA A 180 -14.22 5.57 7.95
CA ALA A 180 -14.88 4.33 8.35
C ALA A 180 -14.27 3.10 7.63
N TRP A 181 -13.88 3.25 6.37
CA TRP A 181 -13.17 2.21 5.62
C TRP A 181 -11.77 1.96 6.17
N ALA A 182 -11.01 3.02 6.45
CA ALA A 182 -9.69 2.93 7.06
C ALA A 182 -9.73 2.20 8.40
N ASP A 183 -10.67 2.54 9.29
CA ASP A 183 -10.82 1.87 10.59
C ASP A 183 -11.04 0.36 10.42
N ARG A 184 -11.93 -0.03 9.50
CA ARG A 184 -12.19 -1.46 9.23
C ARG A 184 -10.98 -2.17 8.65
N LEU A 185 -10.28 -1.53 7.69
CA LEU A 185 -9.07 -2.10 7.10
C LEU A 185 -7.97 -2.31 8.13
N LEU A 186 -7.72 -1.28 8.95
CA LEU A 186 -6.64 -1.31 9.94
C LEU A 186 -6.95 -2.24 11.12
N ASP A 187 -8.22 -2.62 11.32
CA ASP A 187 -8.61 -3.61 12.32
C ASP A 187 -8.45 -5.05 11.85
N LEU A 188 -8.32 -5.30 10.56
CA LEU A 188 -8.09 -6.65 10.02
C LEU A 188 -6.75 -7.24 10.47
N GLU A 189 -6.76 -8.49 10.92
CA GLU A 189 -5.55 -9.22 11.30
C GLU A 189 -4.55 -9.32 10.13
N ALA A 190 -5.04 -9.53 8.92
CA ALA A 190 -4.22 -9.57 7.72
C ALA A 190 -3.46 -8.25 7.46
N VAL A 191 -4.01 -7.12 7.89
CA VAL A 191 -3.37 -5.80 7.79
C VAL A 191 -2.44 -5.55 8.98
N LYS A 192 -2.88 -5.83 10.21
CA LYS A 192 -2.06 -5.67 11.43
C LYS A 192 -0.75 -6.45 11.34
N THR A 193 -0.81 -7.67 10.80
CA THR A 193 0.36 -8.56 10.65
C THR A 193 1.13 -8.38 9.35
N SER A 194 0.78 -7.38 8.54
CA SER A 194 1.42 -7.14 7.23
C SER A 194 2.72 -6.36 7.29
N VAL A 195 3.09 -5.88 8.45
CA VAL A 195 4.29 -5.08 8.70
C VAL A 195 5.14 -5.69 9.81
N VAL A 196 6.42 -5.32 9.85
CA VAL A 196 7.31 -5.74 10.93
C VAL A 196 6.95 -5.05 12.26
N PRO A 197 7.24 -5.66 13.42
CA PRO A 197 6.90 -5.06 14.72
C PRO A 197 7.44 -3.63 14.91
N GLU A 198 8.63 -3.36 14.39
CA GLU A 198 9.30 -2.05 14.45
C GLU A 198 8.88 -1.07 13.34
N PHE A 199 7.77 -1.34 12.62
CA PHE A 199 7.35 -0.56 11.44
C PHE A 199 7.18 0.94 11.75
N ARG A 200 6.55 1.27 12.87
CA ARG A 200 6.29 2.65 13.27
C ARG A 200 7.60 3.45 13.41
N GLU A 201 8.56 2.90 14.14
CA GLU A 201 9.87 3.52 14.38
C GLU A 201 10.65 3.69 13.07
N LEU A 202 10.66 2.66 12.24
CA LEU A 202 11.32 2.68 10.94
C LEU A 202 10.64 3.68 9.98
N PHE A 203 9.31 3.77 10.02
CA PHE A 203 8.57 4.72 9.19
C PHE A 203 8.91 6.17 9.54
N PHE A 204 8.89 6.55 10.83
CA PHE A 204 9.27 7.90 11.22
C PHE A 204 10.76 8.19 11.01
N ALA A 205 11.65 7.22 11.17
CA ALA A 205 13.05 7.37 10.75
C ALA A 205 13.19 7.66 9.26
N HIS A 206 12.37 7.01 8.42
CA HIS A 206 12.31 7.25 6.98
C HIS A 206 11.73 8.63 6.65
N VAL A 207 10.66 9.05 7.31
CA VAL A 207 10.04 10.38 7.13
C VAL A 207 11.03 11.51 7.44
N ARG A 208 11.91 11.35 8.44
CA ARG A 208 12.94 12.33 8.83
C ARG A 208 14.13 12.38 7.87
N LYS A 209 14.39 11.31 7.11
CA LYS A 209 15.62 11.18 6.29
C LYS A 209 15.82 12.31 5.27
N PRO A 210 14.77 12.85 4.59
CA PRO A 210 14.93 13.95 3.63
C PRO A 210 15.45 15.26 4.23
N GLY A 211 15.09 15.60 5.47
CA GLY A 211 15.60 16.80 6.17
C GLY A 211 15.05 18.12 5.63
N GLY A 212 13.85 18.12 5.04
CA GLY A 212 13.16 19.34 4.60
C GLY A 212 11.94 19.69 5.46
N TYR A 213 11.22 20.74 5.07
CA TYR A 213 10.05 21.25 5.82
C TYR A 213 9.02 20.14 6.12
N GLY A 214 8.68 19.32 5.12
CA GLY A 214 7.72 18.23 5.29
C GLY A 214 8.21 17.19 6.30
N SER A 215 9.49 16.82 6.27
CA SER A 215 10.05 15.86 7.21
C SER A 215 10.18 16.40 8.62
N GLU A 216 10.45 17.68 8.80
CA GLU A 216 10.46 18.34 10.13
C GLU A 216 9.06 18.44 10.75
N LEU A 217 8.04 18.64 9.89
CA LEU A 217 6.64 18.76 10.31
C LEU A 217 6.01 17.42 10.69
N LEU A 218 6.39 16.34 9.98
CA LEU A 218 5.73 15.04 10.03
C LEU A 218 6.54 13.94 10.72
N GLY A 219 7.81 14.22 11.05
CA GLY A 219 8.74 13.23 11.58
C GLY A 219 8.91 13.15 13.11
#